data_baf3d7479f293d6530a660e5e857557c
#
_entry.id   baf3d7479f293d6530a660e5e857557c
#
_cell.length_a   1.000
_cell.length_b   1.000
_cell.length_c   1.000
_cell.angle_alpha   90.00
_cell.angle_beta   90.00
_cell.angle_gamma   90.00
#
_symmetry.space_group_name_H-M   'P 1'
#
loop_
_entity.id
_entity.type
_entity.pdbx_description
1 polymer ?
#
loop_
_entity_poly.entity_id
_entity_poly.type
_entity_poly.pdbx_seq_one_letter_code
_entity_poly.pdbx_strand_id
1 'polypeptide(L)'
;SHTYSILNGCPEENLEAAASLIWILTNHEAQMHEARGGKLPTMTRVWTDIASEMDAAGNEFMSDLFSTFSASMAEDAFTPPLIPEWIPFSNIIFPELQAAIVGDKTVKEALDAAAKETDYLMQDAGYY
;
A
#
# COMPACT_ATOMS: atom_id res chain seq x y z
N SER A 1 0.03 2.66 -6.48
CA SER A 1 -1.41 2.36 -6.44
C SER A 1 -1.80 1.53 -7.65
N HIS A 2 -2.76 0.62 -7.45
CA HIS A 2 -3.34 -0.15 -8.55
C HIS A 2 -4.66 0.50 -8.95
N THR A 3 -4.92 0.57 -10.25
CA THR A 3 -6.14 1.16 -10.80
C THR A 3 -6.84 0.17 -11.72
N TYR A 4 -8.16 0.23 -11.74
CA TYR A 4 -8.95 -0.42 -12.77
C TYR A 4 -9.18 0.57 -13.91
N SER A 5 -9.08 0.09 -15.15
CA SER A 5 -9.33 0.92 -16.33
C SER A 5 -10.05 0.13 -17.42
N ILE A 6 -10.85 0.83 -18.21
CA ILE A 6 -11.46 0.28 -19.40
C ILE A 6 -10.51 0.53 -20.56
N LEU A 7 -10.15 -0.53 -21.30
CA LEU A 7 -9.26 -0.42 -22.45
C LEU A 7 -9.93 0.30 -23.61
N ASN A 8 -9.17 1.06 -24.39
CA ASN A 8 -9.66 1.76 -25.57
C ASN A 8 -10.32 0.86 -26.64
N GLY A 9 -9.98 -0.44 -26.66
CA GLY A 9 -10.57 -1.43 -27.55
C GLY A 9 -11.83 -2.13 -27.01
N CYS A 10 -12.39 -1.66 -25.88
CA CYS A 10 -13.62 -2.22 -25.35
C CYS A 10 -14.79 -1.91 -26.30
N PRO A 11 -15.56 -2.92 -26.78
CA PRO A 11 -16.75 -2.68 -27.59
C PRO A 11 -17.75 -1.78 -26.87
N GLU A 12 -18.42 -0.90 -27.63
CA GLU A 12 -19.35 0.10 -27.07
C GLU A 12 -20.48 -0.56 -26.25
N GLU A 13 -20.99 -1.67 -26.74
CA GLU A 13 -22.03 -2.47 -26.06
C GLU A 13 -21.60 -3.04 -24.71
N ASN A 14 -20.28 -3.12 -24.42
CA ASN A 14 -19.73 -3.64 -23.19
C ASN A 14 -19.29 -2.54 -22.19
N LEU A 15 -19.29 -1.27 -22.60
CA LEU A 15 -18.79 -0.17 -21.76
C LEU A 15 -19.57 -0.02 -20.46
N GLU A 16 -20.89 -0.12 -20.50
CA GLU A 16 -21.74 -0.01 -19.30
C GLU A 16 -21.48 -1.17 -18.33
N ALA A 17 -21.35 -2.38 -18.86
CA ALA A 17 -21.04 -3.56 -18.04
C ALA A 17 -19.63 -3.47 -17.42
N ALA A 18 -18.64 -3.00 -18.17
CA ALA A 18 -17.29 -2.80 -17.68
C ALA A 18 -17.23 -1.71 -16.59
N ALA A 19 -17.91 -0.59 -16.80
CA ALA A 19 -18.01 0.47 -15.78
C ALA A 19 -18.74 -0.02 -14.52
N SER A 20 -19.82 -0.77 -14.67
CA SER A 20 -20.56 -1.36 -13.56
C SER A 20 -19.71 -2.35 -12.77
N LEU A 21 -18.91 -3.17 -13.44
CA LEU A 21 -17.98 -4.10 -12.78
C LEU A 21 -16.94 -3.34 -11.95
N ILE A 22 -16.31 -2.30 -12.52
CA ILE A 22 -15.36 -1.47 -11.78
C ILE A 22 -16.02 -0.85 -10.55
N TRP A 23 -17.23 -0.29 -10.72
CA TRP A 23 -17.97 0.29 -9.60
C TRP A 23 -18.30 -0.74 -8.50
N ILE A 24 -18.73 -1.95 -8.86
CA ILE A 24 -19.01 -3.03 -7.90
C ILE A 24 -17.75 -3.39 -7.11
N LEU A 25 -16.59 -3.45 -7.78
CA LEU A 25 -15.32 -3.83 -7.15
C LEU A 25 -14.69 -2.71 -6.31
N THR A 26 -15.08 -1.46 -6.51
CA THR A 26 -14.44 -0.30 -5.88
C THR A 26 -15.35 0.54 -5.02
N ASN A 27 -16.64 0.21 -4.92
CA ASN A 27 -17.57 0.95 -4.08
C ASN A 27 -17.27 0.75 -2.58
N HIS A 28 -17.93 1.54 -1.75
CA HIS A 28 -17.74 1.52 -0.30
C HIS A 28 -17.95 0.13 0.31
N GLU A 29 -19.00 -0.59 -0.10
CA GLU A 29 -19.33 -1.92 0.45
C GLU A 29 -18.24 -2.95 0.13
N ALA A 30 -17.77 -2.97 -1.11
CA ALA A 30 -16.67 -3.84 -1.53
C ALA A 30 -15.39 -3.55 -0.75
N GLN A 31 -15.03 -2.28 -0.57
CA GLN A 31 -13.84 -1.90 0.19
C GLN A 31 -13.99 -2.20 1.69
N MET A 32 -15.17 -2.06 2.28
CA MET A 32 -15.45 -2.49 3.66
C MET A 32 -15.28 -4.01 3.80
N HIS A 33 -15.78 -4.79 2.82
CA HIS A 33 -15.60 -6.24 2.82
C HIS A 33 -14.12 -6.63 2.78
N GLU A 34 -13.33 -6.00 1.93
CA GLU A 34 -11.88 -6.25 1.83
C GLU A 34 -11.14 -5.79 3.10
N ALA A 35 -11.52 -4.65 3.67
CA ALA A 35 -10.90 -4.12 4.89
C ALA A 35 -11.14 -5.04 6.11
N ARG A 36 -12.30 -5.69 6.23
CA ARG A 36 -12.54 -6.72 7.25
C ARG A 36 -11.57 -7.90 7.12
N GLY A 37 -11.07 -8.18 5.92
CA GLY A 37 -10.01 -9.15 5.65
C GLY A 37 -8.58 -8.61 5.83
N GLY A 38 -8.42 -7.40 6.36
CA GLY A 38 -7.11 -6.77 6.61
C GLY A 38 -6.48 -6.07 5.42
N LYS A 39 -7.21 -5.87 4.32
CA LYS A 39 -6.71 -5.09 3.18
C LYS A 39 -6.88 -3.60 3.42
N LEU A 40 -5.93 -2.82 2.91
CA LEU A 40 -5.95 -1.36 3.06
C LEU A 40 -6.89 -0.73 2.01
N PRO A 41 -7.95 -0.01 2.45
CA PRO A 41 -8.88 0.63 1.53
C PRO A 41 -8.27 1.86 0.86
N THR A 42 -8.85 2.29 -0.26
CA THR A 42 -8.46 3.51 -0.99
C THR A 42 -9.40 4.69 -0.74
N MET A 43 -10.60 4.44 -0.23
CA MET A 43 -11.56 5.49 0.09
C MET A 43 -11.38 5.97 1.54
N THR A 44 -11.20 7.27 1.72
CA THR A 44 -11.01 7.91 3.04
C THR A 44 -12.12 7.52 4.03
N ARG A 45 -13.38 7.49 3.57
CA ARG A 45 -14.50 7.13 4.43
C ARG A 45 -14.42 5.69 4.95
N VAL A 46 -13.90 4.76 4.14
CA VAL A 46 -13.77 3.35 4.56
C VAL A 46 -12.78 3.20 5.71
N TRP A 47 -11.72 4.01 5.78
CA TRP A 47 -10.79 3.99 6.91
C TRP A 47 -11.46 4.28 8.25
N THR A 48 -12.31 5.31 8.28
CA THR A 48 -13.02 5.69 9.50
C THR A 48 -14.12 4.69 9.87
N ASP A 49 -14.84 4.21 8.87
CA ASP A 49 -15.96 3.27 9.08
C ASP A 49 -15.44 1.91 9.59
N ILE A 50 -14.34 1.38 9.00
CA ILE A 50 -13.74 0.11 9.45
C ILE A 50 -13.08 0.23 10.82
N ALA A 51 -12.40 1.34 11.11
CA ALA A 51 -11.82 1.57 12.44
C ALA A 51 -12.92 1.57 13.53
N SER A 52 -14.03 2.26 13.27
CA SER A 52 -15.18 2.30 14.18
C SER A 52 -15.85 0.93 14.34
N GLU A 53 -15.96 0.15 13.25
CA GLU A 53 -16.51 -1.22 13.30
C GLU A 53 -15.62 -2.15 14.13
N MET A 54 -14.29 -2.04 13.97
CA MET A 54 -13.32 -2.83 14.74
C MET A 54 -13.32 -2.47 16.22
N ASP A 55 -13.42 -1.17 16.55
CA ASP A 55 -13.54 -0.69 17.93
C ASP A 55 -14.81 -1.25 18.59
N ALA A 56 -15.96 -1.13 17.91
CA ALA A 56 -17.22 -1.66 18.40
C ALA A 56 -17.22 -3.20 18.59
N ALA A 57 -16.39 -3.90 17.82
CA ALA A 57 -16.18 -5.34 17.96
C ALA A 57 -15.14 -5.70 19.04
N GLY A 58 -14.52 -4.74 19.71
CA GLY A 58 -13.48 -4.95 20.72
C GLY A 58 -12.12 -5.37 20.12
N ASN A 59 -11.92 -5.15 18.84
CA ASN A 59 -10.66 -5.43 18.16
C ASN A 59 -9.78 -4.16 18.11
N GLU A 60 -9.22 -3.79 19.27
CA GLU A 60 -8.42 -2.58 19.46
C GLU A 60 -7.25 -2.53 18.49
N PHE A 61 -6.55 -3.66 18.27
CA PHE A 61 -5.40 -3.71 17.35
C PHE A 61 -5.77 -3.28 15.92
N MET A 62 -6.87 -3.78 15.38
CA MET A 62 -7.30 -3.45 14.03
C MET A 62 -7.87 -2.02 13.96
N SER A 63 -8.55 -1.57 15.01
CA SER A 63 -9.03 -0.19 15.11
C SER A 63 -7.85 0.81 15.09
N ASP A 64 -6.84 0.59 15.93
CA ASP A 64 -5.63 1.41 15.97
C ASP A 64 -4.85 1.36 14.65
N LEU A 65 -4.75 0.18 14.04
CA LEU A 65 -4.08 0.01 12.75
C LEU A 65 -4.73 0.90 11.67
N PHE A 66 -6.04 0.79 11.48
CA PHE A 66 -6.75 1.57 10.47
C PHE A 66 -6.74 3.07 10.78
N SER A 67 -6.86 3.46 12.03
CA SER A 67 -6.79 4.86 12.46
C SER A 67 -5.41 5.45 12.20
N THR A 68 -4.34 4.73 12.54
CA THR A 68 -2.95 5.15 12.31
C THR A 68 -2.66 5.29 10.82
N PHE A 69 -3.06 4.30 10.00
CA PHE A 69 -2.89 4.40 8.55
C PHE A 69 -3.69 5.56 7.96
N SER A 70 -4.92 5.80 8.42
CA SER A 70 -5.74 6.93 7.98
C SER A 70 -5.06 8.27 8.26
N ALA A 71 -4.49 8.46 9.45
CA ALA A 71 -3.75 9.66 9.82
C ALA A 71 -2.49 9.82 8.96
N SER A 72 -1.67 8.77 8.85
CA SER A 72 -0.45 8.80 8.03
C SER A 72 -0.74 9.08 6.56
N MET A 73 -1.82 8.52 5.99
CA MET A 73 -2.21 8.79 4.61
C MET A 73 -2.69 10.23 4.40
N ALA A 74 -3.29 10.86 5.41
CA ALA A 74 -3.75 12.23 5.33
C ALA A 74 -2.63 13.27 5.47
N GLU A 75 -1.63 13.00 6.32
CA GLU A 75 -0.62 13.96 6.74
C GLU A 75 0.75 13.71 6.13
N ASP A 76 1.18 12.44 6.03
CA ASP A 76 2.55 12.06 5.74
C ASP A 76 2.73 11.33 4.40
N ALA A 77 1.64 10.86 3.77
CA ALA A 77 1.76 10.05 2.57
C ALA A 77 2.25 10.86 1.38
N PHE A 78 3.27 10.35 0.72
CA PHE A 78 3.79 10.88 -0.53
C PHE A 78 3.96 9.76 -1.56
N THR A 79 4.01 10.15 -2.82
CA THR A 79 4.26 9.19 -3.91
C THR A 79 5.72 8.75 -3.86
N PRO A 80 6.01 7.43 -3.93
CA PRO A 80 7.37 6.95 -4.10
C PRO A 80 8.07 7.64 -5.29
N PRO A 81 9.40 7.79 -5.25
CA PRO A 81 10.14 8.35 -6.38
C PRO A 81 9.83 7.62 -7.68
N LEU A 82 9.55 8.40 -8.75
CA LEU A 82 9.31 7.86 -10.09
C LEU A 82 10.65 7.65 -10.81
N ILE A 83 11.44 6.71 -10.31
CA ILE A 83 12.75 6.33 -10.86
C ILE A 83 12.74 4.86 -11.30
N PRO A 84 13.48 4.48 -12.34
CA PRO A 84 13.59 3.08 -12.79
C PRO A 84 14.04 2.12 -11.69
N GLU A 85 14.87 2.60 -10.78
CA GLU A 85 15.50 1.85 -9.68
C GLU A 85 14.53 1.56 -8.52
N TRP A 86 13.29 2.07 -8.52
CA TRP A 86 12.34 1.87 -7.41
C TRP A 86 12.11 0.38 -7.08
N ILE A 87 11.94 -0.48 -8.09
CA ILE A 87 11.75 -1.91 -7.85
C ILE A 87 13.04 -2.59 -7.36
N PRO A 88 14.22 -2.38 -7.99
CA PRO A 88 15.50 -2.82 -7.43
C PRO A 88 15.72 -2.35 -5.98
N PHE A 89 15.48 -1.09 -5.68
CA PHE A 89 15.56 -0.54 -4.32
C PHE A 89 14.63 -1.28 -3.33
N SER A 90 13.38 -1.51 -3.74
CA SER A 90 12.41 -2.23 -2.90
C SER A 90 12.87 -3.65 -2.58
N ASN A 91 13.52 -4.32 -3.52
CA ASN A 91 14.08 -5.67 -3.35
C ASN A 91 15.30 -5.69 -2.40
N ILE A 92 15.96 -4.56 -2.20
CA ILE A 92 17.04 -4.39 -1.22
C ILE A 92 16.44 -4.15 0.18
N ILE A 93 15.55 -3.18 0.31
CA ILE A 93 15.09 -2.71 1.62
C ILE A 93 14.12 -3.69 2.31
N PHE A 94 13.20 -4.30 1.58
CA PHE A 94 12.18 -5.14 2.22
C PHE A 94 12.73 -6.38 2.94
N PRO A 95 13.69 -7.15 2.40
CA PRO A 95 14.31 -8.26 3.14
C PRO A 95 15.03 -7.80 4.41
N GLU A 96 15.70 -6.65 4.37
CA GLU A 96 16.40 -6.08 5.53
C GLU A 96 15.41 -5.66 6.63
N LEU A 97 14.33 -4.99 6.26
CA LEU A 97 13.26 -4.66 7.21
C LEU A 97 12.62 -5.92 7.80
N GLN A 98 12.39 -6.95 6.98
CA GLN A 98 11.85 -8.22 7.44
C GLN A 98 12.78 -8.89 8.45
N ALA A 99 14.10 -8.91 8.20
CA ALA A 99 15.10 -9.46 9.11
C ALA A 99 15.10 -8.72 10.47
N ALA A 100 14.91 -7.41 10.47
CA ALA A 100 14.78 -6.64 11.71
C ALA A 100 13.46 -6.95 12.45
N ILE A 101 12.34 -7.10 11.72
CA ILE A 101 11.04 -7.39 12.33
C ILE A 101 11.02 -8.76 13.01
N VAL A 102 11.64 -9.78 12.40
CA VAL A 102 11.71 -11.13 12.99
C VAL A 102 12.84 -11.31 14.01
N GLY A 103 13.68 -10.28 14.20
CA GLY A 103 14.76 -10.28 15.19
C GLY A 103 16.08 -10.92 14.74
N ASP A 104 16.25 -11.22 13.45
CA ASP A 104 17.49 -11.77 12.90
C ASP A 104 18.62 -10.72 12.81
N LYS A 105 18.25 -9.44 12.73
CA LYS A 105 19.15 -8.29 12.76
C LYS A 105 18.61 -7.21 13.70
N THR A 106 19.49 -6.38 14.22
CA THR A 106 19.07 -5.12 14.83
C THR A 106 18.55 -4.17 13.75
N VAL A 107 17.68 -3.25 14.13
CA VAL A 107 17.18 -2.20 13.21
C VAL A 107 18.33 -1.43 12.55
N LYS A 108 19.40 -1.13 13.34
CA LYS A 108 20.57 -0.42 12.81
C LYS A 108 21.32 -1.23 11.76
N GLU A 109 21.60 -2.50 12.03
CA GLU A 109 22.29 -3.38 11.08
C GLU A 109 21.51 -3.55 9.77
N ALA A 110 20.18 -3.72 9.86
CA ALA A 110 19.30 -3.84 8.70
C ALA A 110 19.31 -2.56 7.85
N LEU A 111 19.15 -1.39 8.48
CA LEU A 111 19.14 -0.12 7.78
C LEU A 111 20.52 0.25 7.19
N ASP A 112 21.61 -0.01 7.90
CA ASP A 112 22.97 0.21 7.39
C ASP A 112 23.26 -0.69 6.17
N ALA A 113 22.83 -1.96 6.21
CA ALA A 113 22.96 -2.88 5.09
C ALA A 113 22.14 -2.40 3.86
N ALA A 114 20.87 -2.03 4.08
CA ALA A 114 20.01 -1.52 3.03
C ALA A 114 20.57 -0.22 2.41
N ALA A 115 21.06 0.70 3.22
CA ALA A 115 21.66 1.95 2.75
C ALA A 115 22.89 1.69 1.88
N LYS A 116 23.79 0.80 2.31
CA LYS A 116 25.01 0.46 1.57
C LYS A 116 24.69 -0.15 0.20
N GLU A 117 23.78 -1.11 0.13
CA GLU A 117 23.40 -1.74 -1.14
C GLU A 117 22.63 -0.77 -2.06
N THR A 118 21.84 0.13 -1.47
CA THR A 118 21.17 1.21 -2.23
C THR A 118 22.19 2.19 -2.82
N ASP A 119 23.23 2.54 -2.08
CA ASP A 119 24.32 3.39 -2.60
C ASP A 119 24.97 2.76 -3.83
N TYR A 120 25.29 1.48 -3.81
CA TYR A 120 25.84 0.78 -4.97
C TYR A 120 24.86 0.79 -6.16
N LEU A 121 23.58 0.53 -5.92
CA LEU A 121 22.55 0.59 -6.95
C LEU A 121 22.51 1.98 -7.61
N MET A 122 22.53 3.04 -6.82
CA MET A 122 22.42 4.40 -7.31
C MET A 122 23.70 4.88 -8.02
N GLN A 123 24.88 4.42 -7.57
CA GLN A 123 26.15 4.66 -8.26
C GLN A 123 26.18 3.95 -9.63
N ASP A 124 25.78 2.69 -9.69
CA ASP A 124 25.73 1.92 -10.95
C ASP A 124 24.72 2.53 -11.94
N ALA A 125 23.64 3.09 -11.44
CA ALA A 125 22.65 3.81 -12.24
C ALA A 125 23.09 5.24 -12.66
N GLY A 126 24.25 5.73 -12.18
CA GLY A 126 24.84 7.01 -12.59
C GLY A 126 24.25 8.25 -11.91
N TYR A 127 23.68 8.12 -10.73
CA TYR A 127 23.16 9.28 -9.98
C TYR A 127 24.26 10.09 -9.29
N TYR A 128 25.40 9.49 -8.97
CA TYR A 128 26.62 10.12 -8.41
C TYR A 128 27.85 9.23 -8.53
#